data_49c233a0a45f66dbb03203e1b85b8c1a
#
_entry.id   49c233a0a45f66dbb03203e1b85b8c1a
#
_cell.length_a   1.000
_cell.length_b   1.000
_cell.length_c   1.000
_cell.angle_alpha   90.00
_cell.angle_beta   90.00
_cell.angle_gamma   90.00
#
_symmetry.space_group_name_H-M   'P 1'
#
loop_
_entity.id
_entity.type
_entity.pdbx_description
1 polymer ?
#
loop_
_entity_poly.entity_id
_entity_poly.type
_entity_poly.pdbx_seq_one_letter_code
_entity_poly.pdbx_strand_id
1 'polypeptide(L)'
;MRIFIILIFFLISSNTFAKTKFSEVRKALKEDGYGKAIPEKFHHLNSPKAINPVSVSNFSIIGNKSIRFESNNGECWQEPKWSDCENDRERTELYYKKKPWKKNRWYRFYIYLPKDYNSIAPAKMSLIQWKRHKPSKVLVMFQHTHAGLTFNRNGDSFKDSHVVLKPNEELLGNWTEIIFNTNWHPKSDKGHMKVWIDGNLKVDFKGASNTKKGKELSLRYGLYSSFMSRFKTVFDTQTMPQRVIFFDGVKEETSCEKLIDSDKCQKLMSQSINEYDFYLYGKYDKKLKINSIMKLSSNSLK
;
A
#
# COMPACT_ATOMS: atom_id res chain seq x y z
N MET A 1 -5.61 16.79 69.48
CA MET A 1 -6.19 16.71 68.14
C MET A 1 -5.02 16.42 67.13
N ARG A 2 -4.81 15.18 66.76
CA ARG A 2 -3.72 14.78 65.88
C ARG A 2 -4.29 14.67 64.45
N ILE A 3 -3.81 15.55 63.55
CA ILE A 3 -4.20 15.55 62.14
C ILE A 3 -3.34 14.49 61.44
N PHE A 4 -3.98 13.41 60.94
CA PHE A 4 -3.34 12.44 60.05
C PHE A 4 -3.41 12.98 58.63
N ILE A 5 -2.25 13.34 58.06
CA ILE A 5 -2.11 13.65 56.63
C ILE A 5 -1.92 12.32 55.90
N ILE A 6 -2.95 11.88 55.16
CA ILE A 6 -2.88 10.75 54.26
C ILE A 6 -2.26 11.23 52.94
N LEU A 7 -1.01 10.91 52.70
CA LEU A 7 -0.35 11.10 51.42
C LEU A 7 -0.85 10.01 50.45
N ILE A 8 -1.75 10.37 49.56
CA ILE A 8 -2.14 9.49 48.43
C ILE A 8 -1.05 9.59 47.36
N PHE A 9 -0.20 8.57 47.30
CA PHE A 9 0.71 8.39 46.17
C PHE A 9 -0.10 7.94 44.94
N PHE A 10 -0.36 8.85 44.03
CA PHE A 10 -0.78 8.48 42.67
C PHE A 10 0.41 7.84 41.97
N LEU A 11 0.44 6.51 41.92
CA LEU A 11 1.29 5.78 41.02
C LEU A 11 0.77 6.01 39.58
N ILE A 12 1.32 7.02 38.94
CA ILE A 12 1.21 7.18 37.49
C ILE A 12 2.03 6.03 36.90
N SER A 13 1.38 4.92 36.61
CA SER A 13 1.99 3.88 35.77
C SER A 13 2.21 4.48 34.38
N SER A 14 3.39 4.99 34.13
CA SER A 14 3.85 5.30 32.78
C SER A 14 3.91 3.98 32.02
N ASN A 15 2.86 3.66 31.27
CA ASN A 15 2.90 2.61 30.28
C ASN A 15 3.93 3.02 29.21
N THR A 16 5.18 2.68 29.44
CA THR A 16 6.22 2.73 28.43
C THR A 16 5.87 1.64 27.41
N PHE A 17 5.14 2.04 26.36
CA PHE A 17 4.95 1.16 25.21
C PHE A 17 6.32 0.82 24.65
N ALA A 18 6.74 -0.41 24.89
CA ALA A 18 8.01 -0.92 24.36
C ALA A 18 7.91 -0.89 22.82
N LYS A 19 8.91 -0.28 22.18
CA LYS A 19 9.02 -0.25 20.72
C LYS A 19 9.00 -1.67 20.18
N THR A 20 8.01 -2.01 19.34
CA THR A 20 7.89 -3.34 18.74
C THR A 20 9.15 -3.66 17.91
N LYS A 21 9.84 -4.72 18.24
CA LYS A 21 11.00 -5.16 17.45
C LYS A 21 10.53 -5.84 16.18
N PHE A 22 11.10 -5.47 15.04
CA PHE A 22 10.72 -6.06 13.75
C PHE A 22 10.96 -7.59 13.71
N SER A 23 11.89 -8.10 14.50
CA SER A 23 12.11 -9.55 14.70
C SER A 23 10.88 -10.24 15.29
N GLU A 24 10.15 -9.59 16.19
CA GLU A 24 8.93 -10.12 16.79
C GLU A 24 7.78 -10.18 15.77
N VAL A 25 7.66 -9.16 14.92
CA VAL A 25 6.71 -9.16 13.78
C VAL A 25 7.01 -10.35 12.86
N ARG A 26 8.28 -10.56 12.49
CA ARG A 26 8.68 -11.71 11.65
C ARG A 26 8.38 -13.05 12.31
N LYS A 27 8.68 -13.19 13.60
CA LYS A 27 8.43 -14.41 14.36
C LYS A 27 6.94 -14.75 14.39
N ALA A 28 6.10 -13.79 14.78
CA ALA A 28 4.65 -13.97 14.85
C ALA A 28 4.05 -14.36 13.50
N LEU A 29 4.45 -13.69 12.42
CA LEU A 29 3.96 -14.00 11.07
C LEU A 29 4.46 -15.37 10.56
N LYS A 30 5.64 -15.80 10.95
CA LYS A 30 6.16 -17.14 10.63
C LYS A 30 5.38 -18.23 11.36
N GLU A 31 5.06 -18.02 12.62
CA GLU A 31 4.26 -18.93 13.45
C GLU A 31 2.83 -19.06 12.93
N ASP A 32 2.26 -18.02 12.36
CA ASP A 32 0.93 -17.99 11.75
C ASP A 32 0.87 -18.54 10.31
N GLY A 33 1.91 -19.19 9.82
CA GLY A 33 1.97 -19.78 8.49
C GLY A 33 2.39 -18.81 7.37
N TYR A 34 2.70 -17.56 7.69
CA TYR A 34 3.20 -16.54 6.75
C TYR A 34 4.67 -16.75 6.32
N GLY A 35 5.33 -17.82 6.76
CA GLY A 35 6.77 -18.05 6.64
C GLY A 35 7.36 -17.92 5.22
N LYS A 36 6.55 -18.06 4.16
CA LYS A 36 6.98 -17.82 2.77
C LYS A 36 6.55 -16.46 2.23
N ALA A 37 5.57 -15.82 2.83
CA ALA A 37 4.97 -14.58 2.34
C ALA A 37 5.72 -13.34 2.81
N ILE A 38 6.41 -13.42 3.95
CA ILE A 38 7.36 -12.41 4.38
C ILE A 38 8.75 -13.02 4.26
N PRO A 39 9.45 -12.78 3.15
CA PRO A 39 10.80 -13.29 3.00
C PRO A 39 11.65 -12.80 4.16
N GLU A 40 12.54 -13.63 4.66
CA GLU A 40 13.58 -13.26 5.64
C GLU A 40 14.36 -12.00 5.26
N LYS A 41 14.22 -11.58 3.98
CA LYS A 41 14.90 -10.45 3.34
C LYS A 41 14.09 -9.16 3.25
N PHE A 42 12.89 -9.08 3.84
CA PHE A 42 12.20 -7.79 3.93
C PHE A 42 12.93 -6.85 4.88
N HIS A 43 13.17 -5.64 4.40
CA HIS A 43 13.63 -4.52 5.20
C HIS A 43 12.47 -3.59 5.50
N HIS A 44 12.53 -2.87 6.61
CA HIS A 44 11.56 -1.83 6.94
C HIS A 44 12.10 -0.44 6.59
N LEU A 45 11.21 0.40 6.10
CA LEU A 45 11.46 1.83 5.87
C LEU A 45 10.45 2.60 6.70
N ASN A 46 10.88 3.04 7.86
CA ASN A 46 10.03 3.82 8.79
C ASN A 46 10.87 4.84 9.55
N SER A 47 10.21 5.82 10.12
CA SER A 47 10.86 6.80 10.98
C SER A 47 11.56 6.12 12.16
N PRO A 48 12.79 6.54 12.52
CA PRO A 48 13.43 6.09 13.75
C PRO A 48 12.68 6.57 15.02
N LYS A 49 11.81 7.58 14.90
CA LYS A 49 10.97 8.13 15.99
C LYS A 49 9.66 7.37 16.15
N ALA A 50 9.24 6.60 15.16
CA ALA A 50 7.99 5.84 15.23
C ALA A 50 8.06 4.75 16.30
N ILE A 51 7.02 4.64 17.13
CA ILE A 51 6.95 3.68 18.24
C ILE A 51 6.57 2.29 17.70
N ASN A 52 5.42 2.19 17.04
CA ASN A 52 4.88 0.95 16.50
C ASN A 52 4.50 1.09 15.01
N PRO A 53 5.45 1.44 14.13
CA PRO A 53 5.15 1.70 12.72
C PRO A 53 4.64 0.44 12.00
N VAL A 54 5.15 -0.73 12.37
CA VAL A 54 4.74 -2.03 11.88
C VAL A 54 4.56 -2.95 13.06
N SER A 55 3.37 -3.53 13.21
CA SER A 55 3.02 -4.43 14.31
C SER A 55 2.17 -5.59 13.83
N VAL A 56 2.04 -6.61 14.69
CA VAL A 56 1.13 -7.74 14.48
C VAL A 56 -0.24 -7.38 15.03
N SER A 57 -1.29 -7.76 14.30
CA SER A 57 -2.69 -7.62 14.69
C SER A 57 -3.38 -8.97 14.67
N ASN A 58 -4.29 -9.21 15.60
CA ASN A 58 -5.19 -10.37 15.60
C ASN A 58 -6.41 -10.16 14.68
N PHE A 59 -6.56 -8.98 14.09
CA PHE A 59 -7.56 -8.69 13.07
C PHE A 59 -7.04 -9.17 11.70
N SER A 60 -7.54 -10.28 11.19
CA SER A 60 -7.02 -10.95 9.99
C SER A 60 -8.15 -11.53 9.13
N ILE A 61 -7.86 -11.82 7.87
CA ILE A 61 -8.75 -12.55 6.95
C ILE A 61 -8.22 -13.96 6.65
N ILE A 62 -6.90 -14.14 6.75
CA ILE A 62 -6.26 -15.44 6.60
C ILE A 62 -5.48 -15.76 7.87
N GLY A 63 -5.71 -16.98 8.41
CA GLY A 63 -5.09 -17.38 9.67
C GLY A 63 -5.57 -16.51 10.84
N ASN A 64 -4.69 -16.25 11.81
CA ASN A 64 -5.03 -15.57 13.06
C ASN A 64 -4.41 -14.18 13.19
N LYS A 65 -3.56 -13.76 12.24
CA LYS A 65 -2.78 -12.52 12.35
C LYS A 65 -2.60 -11.84 11.01
N SER A 66 -2.54 -10.51 11.06
CA SER A 66 -2.19 -9.66 9.94
C SER A 66 -1.07 -8.69 10.32
N ILE A 67 -0.57 -7.94 9.36
CA ILE A 67 0.40 -6.87 9.58
C ILE A 67 -0.35 -5.53 9.61
N ARG A 68 -0.22 -4.81 10.72
CA ARG A 68 -0.71 -3.45 10.89
C ARG A 68 0.42 -2.47 10.59
N PHE A 69 0.14 -1.51 9.73
CA PHE A 69 1.00 -0.37 9.45
C PHE A 69 0.37 0.90 10.03
N GLU A 70 1.19 1.73 10.65
CA GLU A 70 0.80 3.03 11.18
C GLU A 70 1.80 4.09 10.75
N SER A 71 1.30 5.28 10.42
CA SER A 71 2.11 6.45 10.15
C SER A 71 1.44 7.68 10.77
N ASN A 72 2.20 8.41 11.56
CA ASN A 72 1.79 9.63 12.21
C ASN A 72 2.48 10.84 11.59
N ASN A 73 1.98 12.05 11.90
CA ASN A 73 2.58 13.28 11.41
C ASN A 73 4.05 13.41 11.84
N GLY A 74 4.93 13.74 10.89
CA GLY A 74 6.36 13.93 11.13
C GLY A 74 7.17 12.65 11.25
N GLU A 75 6.56 11.47 11.04
CA GLU A 75 7.26 10.19 11.04
C GLU A 75 7.92 9.94 9.68
N CYS A 76 9.09 10.54 9.47
CA CYS A 76 9.84 10.48 8.22
C CYS A 76 10.98 9.47 8.28
N TRP A 77 11.10 8.65 7.23
CA TRP A 77 12.28 7.82 7.04
C TRP A 77 13.46 8.67 6.57
N GLN A 78 14.65 8.33 7.04
CA GLN A 78 15.89 9.04 6.74
C GLN A 78 17.02 8.08 6.44
N GLU A 79 17.89 8.48 5.52
CA GLU A 79 19.19 7.89 5.23
C GLU A 79 20.20 9.02 4.98
N PRO A 80 21.53 8.79 4.93
CA PRO A 80 22.54 9.85 4.90
C PRO A 80 22.39 10.88 3.77
N LYS A 81 21.71 10.52 2.67
CA LYS A 81 21.51 11.40 1.49
C LYS A 81 20.04 11.65 1.16
N TRP A 82 19.12 11.32 2.07
CA TRP A 82 17.69 11.44 1.82
C TRP A 82 16.89 11.58 3.11
N SER A 83 16.03 12.57 3.15
CA SER A 83 15.00 12.72 4.17
C SER A 83 13.63 12.78 3.54
N ASP A 84 12.69 11.94 4.00
CA ASP A 84 11.31 12.00 3.53
C ASP A 84 10.64 13.31 3.90
N CYS A 85 10.90 13.85 5.11
CA CYS A 85 10.35 15.14 5.54
C CYS A 85 10.76 16.29 4.63
N GLU A 86 12.07 16.38 4.31
CA GLU A 86 12.61 17.42 3.41
C GLU A 86 12.07 17.30 1.98
N ASN A 87 11.60 16.11 1.61
CA ASN A 87 11.03 15.83 0.30
C ASN A 87 9.49 15.78 0.31
N ASP A 88 8.82 16.32 1.33
CA ASP A 88 7.37 16.36 1.45
C ASP A 88 6.72 14.96 1.48
N ARG A 89 7.32 14.02 2.27
CA ARG A 89 6.92 12.61 2.36
C ARG A 89 6.97 12.09 3.79
N GLU A 90 6.15 11.06 4.04
CA GLU A 90 6.20 10.19 5.21
C GLU A 90 6.04 8.75 4.77
N ARG A 91 6.67 7.81 5.48
CA ARG A 91 6.50 6.39 5.16
C ARG A 91 6.63 5.45 6.33
N THR A 92 5.88 4.36 6.19
CA THR A 92 6.03 3.12 6.92
C THR A 92 5.83 1.98 5.93
N GLU A 93 6.91 1.45 5.40
CA GLU A 93 6.88 0.42 4.35
C GLU A 93 7.78 -0.75 4.70
N LEU A 94 7.38 -1.95 4.29
CA LEU A 94 8.27 -3.10 4.11
C LEU A 94 8.72 -3.17 2.66
N TYR A 95 9.98 -3.55 2.43
CA TYR A 95 10.48 -3.73 1.08
C TYR A 95 11.47 -4.87 0.95
N TYR A 96 11.52 -5.47 -0.22
CA TYR A 96 12.60 -6.37 -0.63
C TYR A 96 12.95 -6.16 -2.10
N LYS A 97 14.19 -6.52 -2.45
CA LYS A 97 14.70 -6.42 -3.81
C LYS A 97 14.71 -7.77 -4.48
N LYS A 98 14.30 -7.82 -5.74
CA LYS A 98 14.36 -9.01 -6.61
C LYS A 98 14.83 -8.64 -8.01
N LYS A 99 15.20 -9.64 -8.78
CA LYS A 99 15.54 -9.52 -10.20
C LYS A 99 14.51 -10.27 -11.06
N PRO A 100 13.25 -9.80 -11.12
CA PRO A 100 12.19 -10.48 -11.86
C PRO A 100 12.23 -10.22 -13.37
N TRP A 101 13.26 -9.56 -13.88
CA TRP A 101 13.37 -9.13 -15.27
C TRP A 101 13.17 -10.29 -16.24
N LYS A 102 12.26 -10.09 -17.21
CA LYS A 102 11.77 -11.10 -18.16
C LYS A 102 11.14 -12.34 -17.49
N LYS A 103 10.56 -12.19 -16.31
CA LYS A 103 9.93 -13.28 -15.55
C LYS A 103 8.47 -12.96 -15.28
N ASN A 104 7.62 -13.97 -15.50
CA ASN A 104 6.24 -13.94 -15.04
C ASN A 104 6.21 -14.07 -13.50
N ARG A 105 5.35 -13.28 -12.87
CA ARG A 105 5.15 -13.29 -11.43
C ARG A 105 3.69 -13.06 -11.09
N TRP A 106 3.28 -13.73 -10.05
CA TRP A 106 1.96 -13.62 -9.45
C TRP A 106 2.12 -13.10 -8.03
N TYR A 107 1.29 -12.14 -7.66
CA TYR A 107 1.28 -11.53 -6.34
C TYR A 107 -0.13 -11.56 -5.80
N ARG A 108 -0.28 -11.80 -4.49
CA ARG A 108 -1.53 -11.64 -3.76
C ARG A 108 -1.31 -10.75 -2.55
N PHE A 109 -2.27 -9.90 -2.28
CA PHE A 109 -2.37 -9.09 -1.08
C PHE A 109 -3.84 -9.06 -0.66
N TYR A 110 -4.08 -9.16 0.63
CA TYR A 110 -5.30 -8.66 1.22
C TYR A 110 -4.96 -7.35 1.89
N ILE A 111 -5.77 -6.32 1.68
CA ILE A 111 -5.65 -5.02 2.33
C ILE A 111 -6.94 -4.67 3.03
N TYR A 112 -6.83 -3.99 4.17
CA TYR A 112 -7.97 -3.44 4.88
C TYR A 112 -7.66 -2.01 5.29
N LEU A 113 -8.53 -1.10 4.89
CA LEU A 113 -8.56 0.27 5.34
C LEU A 113 -9.75 0.38 6.32
N PRO A 114 -9.54 0.81 7.58
CA PRO A 114 -10.63 1.00 8.53
C PRO A 114 -11.76 1.86 7.98
N LYS A 115 -12.97 1.68 8.50
CA LYS A 115 -14.13 2.47 8.05
C LYS A 115 -13.93 3.97 8.27
N ASP A 116 -13.21 4.32 9.31
CA ASP A 116 -12.82 5.69 9.71
C ASP A 116 -11.42 6.07 9.18
N TYR A 117 -10.93 5.40 8.14
CA TYR A 117 -9.62 5.70 7.56
C TYR A 117 -9.53 7.17 7.13
N ASN A 118 -8.53 7.86 7.66
CA ASN A 118 -8.25 9.25 7.35
C ASN A 118 -7.58 9.38 5.97
N SER A 119 -8.37 9.70 4.96
CA SER A 119 -7.84 10.00 3.63
C SER A 119 -6.95 11.24 3.66
N ILE A 120 -5.83 11.18 2.96
CA ILE A 120 -4.91 12.31 2.80
C ILE A 120 -5.02 12.97 1.41
N ALA A 121 -6.05 12.65 0.63
CA ALA A 121 -6.26 13.34 -0.65
C ALA A 121 -6.42 14.85 -0.40
N PRO A 122 -5.80 15.73 -1.23
CA PRO A 122 -5.15 15.48 -2.51
C PRO A 122 -3.66 15.08 -2.45
N ALA A 123 -3.08 14.87 -1.28
CA ALA A 123 -1.79 14.18 -1.18
C ALA A 123 -1.92 12.75 -1.71
N LYS A 124 -0.80 12.12 -2.03
CA LYS A 124 -0.79 10.75 -2.57
C LYS A 124 -0.48 9.74 -1.48
N MET A 125 -1.27 8.67 -1.39
CA MET A 125 -1.01 7.52 -0.54
C MET A 125 -0.74 6.29 -1.41
N SER A 126 0.51 5.82 -1.44
CA SER A 126 0.87 4.55 -2.06
C SER A 126 0.80 3.43 -1.03
N LEU A 127 0.10 2.34 -1.37
CA LEU A 127 -0.08 1.16 -0.53
C LEU A 127 0.85 0.03 -0.95
N ILE A 128 1.00 -0.17 -2.27
CA ILE A 128 1.87 -1.19 -2.87
C ILE A 128 2.57 -0.56 -4.06
N GLN A 129 3.88 -0.79 -4.20
CA GLN A 129 4.63 -0.26 -5.34
C GLN A 129 5.77 -1.17 -5.77
N TRP A 130 6.06 -1.18 -7.07
CA TRP A 130 7.27 -1.77 -7.65
C TRP A 130 8.18 -0.67 -8.16
N LYS A 131 9.34 -0.55 -7.53
CA LYS A 131 10.34 0.49 -7.84
C LYS A 131 11.58 -0.13 -8.48
N ARG A 132 11.94 0.38 -9.65
CA ARG A 132 13.22 0.13 -10.30
C ARG A 132 14.33 0.91 -9.58
N HIS A 133 15.51 0.32 -9.46
CA HIS A 133 16.62 0.95 -8.72
C HIS A 133 17.57 1.76 -9.58
N LYS A 134 17.86 1.33 -10.81
CA LYS A 134 18.85 1.99 -11.69
C LYS A 134 18.28 2.17 -13.10
N PRO A 135 18.01 3.40 -13.56
CA PRO A 135 17.73 4.60 -12.76
C PRO A 135 16.49 4.40 -11.88
N SER A 136 16.44 5.14 -10.76
CA SER A 136 15.36 5.01 -9.79
C SER A 136 14.03 5.52 -10.36
N LYS A 137 13.02 4.66 -10.47
CA LYS A 137 11.64 5.02 -10.87
C LYS A 137 10.64 4.00 -10.37
N VAL A 138 9.49 4.47 -9.93
CA VAL A 138 8.35 3.60 -9.64
C VAL A 138 7.69 3.21 -10.96
N LEU A 139 7.47 1.93 -11.18
CA LEU A 139 6.84 1.39 -12.39
C LEU A 139 5.35 1.18 -12.21
N VAL A 140 4.94 0.68 -11.05
CA VAL A 140 3.55 0.33 -10.73
C VAL A 140 3.27 0.74 -9.29
N MET A 141 2.08 1.28 -9.05
CA MET A 141 1.56 1.61 -7.72
C MET A 141 0.09 1.21 -7.61
N PHE A 142 -0.27 0.69 -6.44
CA PHE A 142 -1.63 0.69 -5.94
C PHE A 142 -1.72 1.80 -4.90
N GLN A 143 -2.66 2.71 -5.10
CA GLN A 143 -2.78 3.93 -4.29
C GLN A 143 -4.19 4.07 -3.74
N HIS A 144 -4.31 4.62 -2.54
CA HIS A 144 -5.56 5.19 -2.08
C HIS A 144 -5.65 6.65 -2.53
N THR A 145 -6.78 7.01 -3.13
CA THR A 145 -7.11 8.35 -3.60
C THR A 145 -8.52 8.73 -3.13
N HIS A 146 -8.97 9.94 -3.45
CA HIS A 146 -10.36 10.33 -3.21
C HIS A 146 -11.38 9.41 -3.91
N ALA A 147 -11.01 8.76 -5.00
CA ALA A 147 -11.86 7.83 -5.74
C ALA A 147 -11.83 6.38 -5.20
N GLY A 148 -11.00 6.10 -4.18
CA GLY A 148 -10.79 4.76 -3.63
C GLY A 148 -9.44 4.16 -3.98
N LEU A 149 -9.40 2.83 -4.14
CA LEU A 149 -8.21 2.10 -4.56
C LEU A 149 -7.98 2.29 -6.05
N THR A 150 -6.79 2.74 -6.42
CA THR A 150 -6.40 2.96 -7.82
C THR A 150 -5.14 2.18 -8.18
N PHE A 151 -5.03 1.81 -9.46
CA PHE A 151 -3.83 1.25 -10.07
C PHE A 151 -3.18 2.27 -10.97
N ASN A 152 -1.88 2.51 -10.77
CA ASN A 152 -1.09 3.42 -11.56
C ASN A 152 0.07 2.69 -12.21
N ARG A 153 0.22 2.86 -13.51
CA ARG A 153 1.35 2.39 -14.28
C ARG A 153 2.18 3.59 -14.73
N ASN A 154 3.43 3.65 -14.29
CA ASN A 154 4.37 4.71 -14.62
C ASN A 154 5.64 4.08 -15.19
N GLY A 155 6.11 4.52 -16.34
CA GLY A 155 7.35 4.00 -16.91
C GLY A 155 7.93 4.93 -17.97
N ASP A 156 9.24 4.83 -18.17
CA ASP A 156 9.92 5.61 -19.21
C ASP A 156 9.54 5.14 -20.62
N SER A 157 8.99 3.92 -20.72
CA SER A 157 8.71 3.23 -22.00
C SER A 157 7.22 3.12 -22.29
N PHE A 158 6.34 3.68 -21.44
CA PHE A 158 4.90 3.59 -21.64
C PHE A 158 4.19 4.81 -21.05
N LYS A 159 3.02 5.13 -21.62
CA LYS A 159 2.18 6.23 -21.11
C LYS A 159 1.68 5.90 -19.71
N ASP A 160 1.66 6.91 -18.85
CA ASP A 160 1.06 6.80 -17.53
C ASP A 160 -0.44 6.49 -17.67
N SER A 161 -0.90 5.53 -16.89
CA SER A 161 -2.30 5.16 -16.86
C SER A 161 -2.78 5.01 -15.42
N HIS A 162 -4.01 5.44 -15.17
CA HIS A 162 -4.66 5.37 -13.87
C HIS A 162 -6.01 4.70 -14.02
N VAL A 163 -6.30 3.71 -13.18
CA VAL A 163 -7.56 2.96 -13.19
C VAL A 163 -8.09 2.93 -11.77
N VAL A 164 -9.37 3.28 -11.56
CA VAL A 164 -10.06 3.03 -10.30
C VAL A 164 -10.41 1.56 -10.24
N LEU A 165 -9.93 0.87 -9.21
CA LEU A 165 -10.12 -0.56 -9.01
C LEU A 165 -11.32 -0.86 -8.12
N LYS A 166 -11.50 -0.06 -7.06
CA LYS A 166 -12.56 -0.22 -6.06
C LYS A 166 -12.87 1.14 -5.43
N PRO A 167 -14.14 1.59 -5.45
CA PRO A 167 -14.51 2.88 -4.85
C PRO A 167 -14.44 2.83 -3.32
N ASN A 168 -14.42 3.99 -2.67
CA ASN A 168 -14.28 4.10 -1.21
C ASN A 168 -15.42 3.42 -0.45
N GLU A 169 -16.63 3.50 -0.98
CA GLU A 169 -17.84 2.92 -0.37
C GLU A 169 -17.73 1.40 -0.20
N GLU A 170 -17.00 0.75 -1.12
CA GLU A 170 -16.77 -0.69 -1.09
C GLU A 170 -15.43 -1.06 -0.42
N LEU A 171 -14.47 -0.12 -0.40
CA LEU A 171 -13.12 -0.34 0.09
C LEU A 171 -13.01 -0.20 1.60
N LEU A 172 -13.58 0.89 2.17
CA LEU A 172 -13.41 1.22 3.57
C LEU A 172 -14.24 0.28 4.46
N GLY A 173 -13.60 -0.26 5.49
CA GLY A 173 -14.22 -1.22 6.41
C GLY A 173 -14.33 -2.65 5.87
N ASN A 174 -13.76 -2.94 4.70
CA ASN A 174 -13.80 -4.27 4.09
C ASN A 174 -12.39 -4.75 3.70
N TRP A 175 -12.12 -6.04 3.91
CA TRP A 175 -10.97 -6.69 3.32
C TRP A 175 -11.11 -6.72 1.80
N THR A 176 -10.04 -6.39 1.10
CA THR A 176 -9.98 -6.39 -0.36
C THR A 176 -8.84 -7.27 -0.82
N GLU A 177 -9.16 -8.31 -1.60
CA GLU A 177 -8.16 -9.14 -2.25
C GLU A 177 -7.65 -8.46 -3.52
N ILE A 178 -6.34 -8.35 -3.64
CA ILE A 178 -5.64 -7.89 -4.84
C ILE A 178 -4.81 -9.06 -5.36
N ILE A 179 -5.12 -9.54 -6.56
CA ILE A 179 -4.25 -10.44 -7.31
C ILE A 179 -3.65 -9.65 -8.46
N PHE A 180 -2.33 -9.69 -8.58
CA PHE A 180 -1.59 -9.01 -9.63
C PHE A 180 -0.68 -9.99 -10.35
N ASN A 181 -0.88 -10.15 -11.67
CA ASN A 181 0.00 -10.93 -12.54
C ASN A 181 0.73 -10.02 -13.53
N THR A 182 2.01 -10.25 -13.71
CA THR A 182 2.81 -9.50 -14.68
C THR A 182 3.99 -10.32 -15.18
N ASN A 183 4.27 -10.24 -16.47
CA ASN A 183 5.56 -10.59 -17.00
C ASN A 183 6.42 -9.32 -17.10
N TRP A 184 7.40 -9.18 -16.21
CA TRP A 184 8.29 -8.02 -16.14
C TRP A 184 9.23 -7.93 -17.36
N HIS A 185 8.67 -7.57 -18.52
CA HIS A 185 9.37 -7.60 -19.81
C HIS A 185 9.45 -6.21 -20.47
N PRO A 186 10.62 -5.85 -21.08
CA PRO A 186 10.78 -4.54 -21.73
C PRO A 186 10.18 -4.46 -23.14
N LYS A 187 9.81 -5.58 -23.76
CA LYS A 187 9.20 -5.63 -25.08
C LYS A 187 7.68 -5.65 -24.98
N SER A 188 7.00 -4.90 -25.84
CA SER A 188 5.54 -4.74 -25.84
C SER A 188 4.78 -6.03 -26.19
N ASP A 189 5.37 -6.88 -27.02
CA ASP A 189 4.81 -8.18 -27.41
C ASP A 189 4.92 -9.26 -26.34
N LYS A 190 5.69 -9.03 -25.26
CA LYS A 190 5.99 -10.02 -24.21
C LYS A 190 5.59 -9.57 -22.81
N GLY A 191 5.45 -8.27 -22.57
CA GLY A 191 5.03 -7.74 -21.28
C GLY A 191 3.50 -7.74 -21.13
N HIS A 192 3.03 -7.90 -19.90
CA HIS A 192 1.62 -7.72 -19.56
C HIS A 192 1.47 -7.36 -18.09
N MET A 193 0.30 -6.86 -17.73
CA MET A 193 -0.15 -6.62 -16.36
C MET A 193 -1.64 -6.92 -16.27
N LYS A 194 -2.03 -7.83 -15.36
CA LYS A 194 -3.42 -8.14 -15.05
C LYS A 194 -3.67 -7.91 -13.58
N VAL A 195 -4.79 -7.29 -13.23
CA VAL A 195 -5.20 -7.04 -11.85
C VAL A 195 -6.62 -7.54 -11.65
N TRP A 196 -6.81 -8.36 -10.63
CA TRP A 196 -8.12 -8.77 -10.12
C TRP A 196 -8.32 -8.18 -8.73
N ILE A 197 -9.53 -7.71 -8.48
CA ILE A 197 -10.01 -7.23 -7.19
C ILE A 197 -11.20 -8.09 -6.78
N ASP A 198 -11.09 -8.75 -5.63
CA ASP A 198 -12.13 -9.63 -5.10
C ASP A 198 -12.63 -10.65 -6.14
N GLY A 199 -11.67 -11.21 -6.89
CA GLY A 199 -11.93 -12.20 -7.93
C GLY A 199 -12.39 -11.64 -9.27
N ASN A 200 -12.53 -10.33 -9.45
CA ASN A 200 -12.98 -9.67 -10.69
C ASN A 200 -11.83 -8.99 -11.41
N LEU A 201 -11.65 -9.26 -12.70
CA LEU A 201 -10.63 -8.64 -13.53
C LEU A 201 -10.92 -7.15 -13.71
N LYS A 202 -9.97 -6.29 -13.34
CA LYS A 202 -10.07 -4.83 -13.42
C LYS A 202 -9.05 -4.20 -14.36
N VAL A 203 -7.93 -4.89 -14.62
CA VAL A 203 -6.90 -4.46 -15.57
C VAL A 203 -6.44 -5.66 -16.38
N ASP A 204 -6.46 -5.52 -17.71
CA ASP A 204 -5.84 -6.45 -18.66
C ASP A 204 -4.99 -5.63 -19.65
N PHE A 205 -3.76 -5.39 -19.28
CA PHE A 205 -2.81 -4.64 -20.10
C PHE A 205 -1.83 -5.58 -20.79
N LYS A 206 -1.70 -5.43 -22.11
CA LYS A 206 -0.65 -6.06 -22.94
C LYS A 206 0.31 -4.98 -23.42
N GLY A 207 1.59 -5.15 -23.15
CA GLY A 207 2.60 -4.17 -23.51
C GLY A 207 3.83 -4.24 -22.61
N ALA A 208 4.80 -3.36 -22.85
CA ALA A 208 6.00 -3.31 -22.01
C ALA A 208 5.63 -3.02 -20.54
N SER A 209 5.99 -3.92 -19.65
CA SER A 209 5.73 -3.83 -18.21
C SER A 209 6.98 -3.45 -17.40
N ASN A 210 8.12 -3.35 -18.06
CA ASN A 210 9.40 -2.95 -17.49
C ASN A 210 10.21 -2.20 -18.56
N THR A 211 11.45 -1.82 -18.23
CA THR A 211 12.37 -1.15 -19.15
C THR A 211 13.62 -2.01 -19.40
N LYS A 212 14.38 -1.72 -20.46
CA LYS A 212 15.64 -2.42 -20.77
C LYS A 212 16.63 -2.39 -19.60
N LYS A 213 16.61 -1.33 -18.78
CA LYS A 213 17.45 -1.14 -17.59
C LYS A 213 16.86 -1.72 -16.30
N GLY A 214 15.62 -2.18 -16.31
CA GLY A 214 14.84 -2.60 -15.13
C GLY A 214 15.15 -4.01 -14.62
N LYS A 215 16.41 -4.38 -14.48
CA LYS A 215 16.79 -5.73 -14.02
C LYS A 215 16.46 -5.97 -12.55
N GLU A 216 16.60 -4.94 -11.71
CA GLU A 216 16.34 -5.02 -10.28
C GLU A 216 15.14 -4.14 -9.91
N LEU A 217 14.13 -4.77 -9.29
CA LEU A 217 12.96 -4.13 -8.74
C LEU A 217 12.89 -4.37 -7.24
N SER A 218 12.34 -3.40 -6.50
CA SER A 218 11.85 -3.65 -5.15
C SER A 218 10.33 -3.65 -5.14
N LEU A 219 9.74 -4.69 -4.56
CA LEU A 219 8.37 -4.61 -4.05
C LEU A 219 8.41 -3.87 -2.71
N ARG A 220 7.49 -2.94 -2.54
CA ARG A 220 7.25 -2.21 -1.31
C ARG A 220 5.77 -2.21 -1.01
N TYR A 221 5.40 -2.35 0.24
CA TYR A 221 4.00 -2.25 0.67
C TYR A 221 3.91 -1.69 2.10
N GLY A 222 2.81 -1.06 2.40
CA GLY A 222 2.57 -0.31 3.63
C GLY A 222 1.99 1.07 3.32
N LEU A 223 2.44 2.08 4.04
CA LEU A 223 2.01 3.47 3.92
C LEU A 223 3.16 4.32 3.36
N TYR A 224 2.95 4.96 2.21
CA TYR A 224 3.88 5.94 1.66
C TYR A 224 3.13 7.17 1.18
N SER A 225 3.13 8.20 2.03
CA SER A 225 2.55 9.51 1.74
C SER A 225 3.54 10.36 0.94
N SER A 226 3.05 11.08 -0.06
CA SER A 226 3.86 12.03 -0.82
C SER A 226 3.03 13.23 -1.27
N PHE A 227 3.70 14.38 -1.45
CA PHE A 227 3.06 15.67 -1.72
C PHE A 227 2.09 16.07 -0.62
N MET A 228 2.52 15.91 0.63
CA MET A 228 1.71 16.18 1.83
C MET A 228 1.34 17.65 1.95
N SER A 229 2.18 18.54 1.41
CA SER A 229 1.89 19.97 1.29
C SER A 229 0.55 20.27 0.63
N ARG A 230 0.11 19.43 -0.32
CA ARG A 230 -1.20 19.59 -0.98
C ARG A 230 -2.37 19.42 0.00
N PHE A 231 -2.29 18.41 0.87
CA PHE A 231 -3.29 18.19 1.91
C PHE A 231 -3.27 19.35 2.89
N LYS A 232 -2.09 19.72 3.37
CA LYS A 232 -1.91 20.81 4.33
C LYS A 232 -2.46 22.14 3.81
N THR A 233 -2.24 22.44 2.54
CA THR A 233 -2.77 23.66 1.90
C THR A 233 -4.29 23.62 1.77
N VAL A 234 -4.88 22.50 1.34
CA VAL A 234 -6.32 22.40 1.12
C VAL A 234 -7.12 22.46 2.42
N PHE A 235 -6.58 21.85 3.48
CA PHE A 235 -7.26 21.79 4.79
C PHE A 235 -6.76 22.83 5.80
N ASP A 236 -5.91 23.75 5.37
CA ASP A 236 -5.30 24.80 6.23
C ASP A 236 -4.75 24.24 7.54
N THR A 237 -3.92 23.19 7.41
CA THR A 237 -3.35 22.49 8.57
C THR A 237 -1.85 22.29 8.43
N GLN A 238 -1.14 22.24 9.54
CA GLN A 238 0.29 21.90 9.57
C GLN A 238 0.55 20.41 9.83
N THR A 239 -0.50 19.65 10.11
CA THR A 239 -0.37 18.24 10.50
C THR A 239 -1.07 17.30 9.52
N MET A 240 -0.52 16.11 9.41
CA MET A 240 -1.15 14.99 8.70
C MET A 240 -1.95 14.14 9.70
N PRO A 241 -3.14 13.63 9.33
CA PRO A 241 -3.87 12.71 10.19
C PRO A 241 -3.10 11.41 10.38
N GLN A 242 -3.37 10.70 11.47
CA GLN A 242 -2.91 9.31 11.64
C GLN A 242 -3.52 8.43 10.55
N ARG A 243 -2.71 7.55 9.98
CA ARG A 243 -3.12 6.57 8.97
C ARG A 243 -2.79 5.18 9.46
N VAL A 244 -3.78 4.30 9.43
CA VAL A 244 -3.66 2.90 9.80
C VAL A 244 -4.21 2.04 8.68
N ILE A 245 -3.47 1.02 8.27
CA ILE A 245 -3.93 -0.01 7.33
C ILE A 245 -3.45 -1.40 7.77
N PHE A 246 -4.10 -2.42 7.25
CA PHE A 246 -3.71 -3.80 7.51
C PHE A 246 -3.41 -4.51 6.20
N PHE A 247 -2.39 -5.37 6.23
CA PHE A 247 -2.05 -6.28 5.15
C PHE A 247 -2.09 -7.71 5.65
N ASP A 248 -2.61 -8.59 4.81
CA ASP A 248 -2.72 -10.01 5.09
C ASP A 248 -2.43 -10.84 3.84
N GLY A 249 -2.06 -12.10 3.99
CA GLY A 249 -1.86 -13.05 2.90
C GLY A 249 -0.91 -12.61 1.79
N VAL A 250 0.07 -11.74 2.09
CA VAL A 250 1.05 -11.25 1.11
C VAL A 250 1.88 -12.40 0.57
N LYS A 251 1.73 -12.69 -0.72
CA LYS A 251 2.40 -13.84 -1.36
C LYS A 251 2.90 -13.49 -2.75
N GLU A 252 4.05 -14.05 -3.15
CA GLU A 252 4.59 -13.99 -4.51
C GLU A 252 4.90 -15.39 -5.01
N GLU A 253 4.43 -15.72 -6.21
CA GLU A 253 4.64 -17.03 -6.83
C GLU A 253 4.99 -16.91 -8.31
N THR A 254 5.41 -18.04 -8.89
CA THR A 254 5.78 -18.15 -10.31
C THR A 254 4.60 -18.52 -11.20
N SER A 255 3.54 -19.08 -10.63
CA SER A 255 2.31 -19.43 -11.33
C SER A 255 1.08 -19.16 -10.46
N CYS A 256 -0.09 -19.12 -11.09
CA CYS A 256 -1.37 -18.88 -10.45
C CYS A 256 -1.71 -20.00 -9.46
N GLU A 257 -1.52 -21.26 -9.85
CA GLU A 257 -1.87 -22.45 -9.08
C GLU A 257 -1.01 -22.61 -7.82
N LYS A 258 0.17 -21.99 -7.78
CA LYS A 258 0.98 -21.89 -6.57
C LYS A 258 0.53 -20.77 -5.64
N LEU A 259 -0.16 -19.77 -6.20
CA LEU A 259 -0.63 -18.61 -5.45
C LEU A 259 -1.96 -18.90 -4.75
N ILE A 260 -2.89 -19.53 -5.48
CA ILE A 260 -4.27 -19.86 -5.09
C ILE A 260 -4.61 -21.26 -5.58
N ASP A 261 -5.79 -21.79 -5.20
CA ASP A 261 -6.29 -23.07 -5.69
C ASP A 261 -6.54 -23.05 -7.21
N SER A 262 -6.52 -24.26 -7.83
CA SER A 262 -6.63 -24.41 -9.28
C SER A 262 -7.96 -23.92 -9.84
N ASP A 263 -9.07 -24.16 -9.17
CA ASP A 263 -10.40 -23.78 -9.66
C ASP A 263 -10.57 -22.27 -9.67
N LYS A 264 -10.15 -21.61 -8.58
CA LYS A 264 -10.10 -20.15 -8.51
C LYS A 264 -9.18 -19.59 -9.59
N CYS A 265 -8.02 -20.22 -9.84
CA CYS A 265 -7.09 -19.81 -10.87
C CYS A 265 -7.73 -19.88 -12.28
N GLN A 266 -8.39 -20.98 -12.62
CA GLN A 266 -9.10 -21.13 -13.90
C GLN A 266 -10.17 -20.05 -14.07
N LYS A 267 -10.97 -19.80 -13.03
CA LYS A 267 -11.99 -18.74 -13.03
C LYS A 267 -11.39 -17.35 -13.26
N LEU A 268 -10.25 -17.03 -12.66
CA LEU A 268 -9.58 -15.75 -12.89
C LEU A 268 -9.05 -15.65 -14.34
N MET A 269 -8.44 -16.72 -14.82
CA MET A 269 -7.80 -16.72 -16.15
C MET A 269 -8.81 -16.72 -17.31
N SER A 270 -10.04 -17.19 -17.10
CA SER A 270 -11.10 -17.17 -18.12
C SER A 270 -11.73 -15.77 -18.31
N GLN A 271 -11.47 -14.81 -17.42
CA GLN A 271 -12.04 -13.48 -17.51
C GLN A 271 -11.34 -12.64 -18.57
N SER A 272 -12.12 -11.79 -19.24
CA SER A 272 -11.67 -10.74 -20.14
C SER A 272 -12.34 -9.42 -19.79
N ILE A 273 -11.71 -8.31 -20.10
CA ILE A 273 -12.28 -6.96 -19.99
C ILE A 273 -12.52 -6.43 -21.39
N ASN A 274 -13.64 -5.78 -21.57
CA ASN A 274 -13.88 -4.98 -22.77
C ASN A 274 -12.95 -3.74 -22.73
N GLU A 275 -12.23 -3.48 -23.81
CA GLU A 275 -11.31 -2.34 -23.92
C GLU A 275 -12.01 -0.98 -23.67
N TYR A 276 -13.31 -0.91 -23.92
CA TYR A 276 -14.15 0.26 -23.64
C TYR A 276 -14.26 0.58 -22.14
N ASP A 277 -14.38 -0.43 -21.28
CA ASP A 277 -14.48 -0.24 -19.82
C ASP A 277 -13.17 0.29 -19.23
N PHE A 278 -12.03 -0.11 -19.77
CA PHE A 278 -10.73 0.39 -19.39
C PHE A 278 -10.57 1.90 -19.65
N TYR A 279 -11.02 2.37 -20.83
CA TYR A 279 -10.93 3.78 -21.20
C TYR A 279 -11.91 4.67 -20.43
N LEU A 280 -13.09 4.17 -20.08
CA LEU A 280 -14.09 4.92 -19.32
C LEU A 280 -13.54 5.27 -17.92
N TYR A 281 -12.96 4.32 -17.21
CA TYR A 281 -12.38 4.55 -15.90
C TYR A 281 -11.18 5.50 -15.94
N GLY A 282 -10.30 5.39 -16.92
CA GLY A 282 -9.14 6.27 -17.08
C GLY A 282 -9.46 7.72 -17.44
N LYS A 283 -10.54 7.97 -18.20
CA LYS A 283 -11.01 9.34 -18.54
C LYS A 283 -11.85 9.96 -17.43
N TYR A 284 -12.58 9.16 -16.66
CA TYR A 284 -13.45 9.62 -15.58
C TYR A 284 -12.65 10.24 -14.43
N ASP A 285 -11.46 9.72 -14.16
CA ASP A 285 -10.59 10.17 -13.06
C ASP A 285 -10.14 11.64 -13.20
N LYS A 286 -9.96 12.17 -14.41
CA LYS A 286 -9.55 13.57 -14.61
C LYS A 286 -10.66 14.59 -14.33
N LYS A 287 -11.92 14.27 -14.60
CA LYS A 287 -13.08 15.16 -14.36
C LYS A 287 -13.57 15.11 -12.91
N LEU A 288 -13.57 13.93 -12.29
CA LEU A 288 -13.96 13.74 -10.88
C LEU A 288 -12.98 14.42 -9.93
N LYS A 289 -11.69 14.51 -10.28
CA LYS A 289 -10.66 15.12 -9.45
C LYS A 289 -10.96 16.57 -9.06
N ILE A 290 -11.60 17.34 -9.93
CA ILE A 290 -11.90 18.76 -9.68
C ILE A 290 -13.21 18.91 -8.87
N ASN A 291 -14.24 18.14 -9.20
CA ASN A 291 -15.56 18.32 -8.59
C ASN A 291 -15.69 17.68 -7.18
N SER A 292 -14.94 16.61 -6.88
CA SER A 292 -14.97 15.97 -5.57
C SER A 292 -14.11 16.70 -4.53
N ILE A 293 -13.02 17.34 -4.94
CA ILE A 293 -12.22 18.19 -4.05
C ILE A 293 -13.06 19.38 -3.57
N MET A 294 -13.85 20.00 -4.46
CA MET A 294 -14.75 21.09 -4.08
C MET A 294 -15.91 20.65 -3.19
N LYS A 295 -16.45 19.44 -3.34
CA LYS A 295 -17.49 18.90 -2.46
C LYS A 295 -16.99 18.55 -1.06
N LEU A 296 -15.78 18.04 -0.93
CA LEU A 296 -15.19 17.73 0.38
C LEU A 296 -14.87 19.00 1.18
N SER A 297 -14.40 20.07 0.50
CA SER A 297 -14.16 21.37 1.17
C SER A 297 -15.45 22.05 1.63
N SER A 298 -16.59 21.84 0.95
CA SER A 298 -17.87 22.41 1.33
C SER A 298 -18.60 21.65 2.47
N ASN A 299 -18.29 20.36 2.67
CA ASN A 299 -18.88 19.53 3.73
C ASN A 299 -18.08 19.54 5.05
N SER A 300 -16.82 19.98 5.03
CA SER A 300 -16.01 20.15 6.24
C SER A 300 -16.15 21.53 6.88
N LEU A 301 -16.92 22.45 6.29
CA LEU A 301 -17.22 23.78 6.82
C LEU A 301 -18.66 23.91 7.36
N LYS A 302 -19.36 22.83 7.56
CA LYS A 302 -20.58 22.70 8.33
C LYS A 302 -20.32 21.70 9.48
#